data_a3d0bfe8a45ef485c80f81d0f277f041
#
_entry.id   a3d0bfe8a45ef485c80f81d0f277f041
#
_cell.length_a   1.000
_cell.length_b   1.000
_cell.length_c   1.000
_cell.angle_alpha   90.00
_cell.angle_beta   90.00
_cell.angle_gamma   90.00
#
_symmetry.space_group_name_H-M   'P 1'
#
loop_
_entity.id
_entity.type
_entity.pdbx_description
1 polymer ?
#
loop_
_entity_poly.entity_id
_entity_poly.type
_entity_poly.pdbx_seq_one_letter_code
_entity_poly.pdbx_strand_id
1 'polypeptide(L)'
;MLPVAEILPQLLILLQQHNKVILSAPPGAGKSTYLPLHLLQDAAFAGKKLLMLEPRRLAAKSIAGYLSTQLGERVGETVGYQIRQEKRSSSQTRLLIVTEGVLTRKLQQDPELSDIDLILFDEFHERSLHADLALALCLEVQQLRDDLQLLIMSATLDMALLADKLNAPVLESAGRSYPVELAYVTPENQPLAPQIARMVQQALNRHSGSVLVFLPGQSEIQQTLQLLQQQDLAADVQLHVLQGSQTLEQQQQAIAPPSAGQRKVVLS
;
A
#
# COMPACT_ATOMS: atom_id res chain seq x y z
N MET A 1 8.51 12.23 13.14
CA MET A 1 7.56 11.24 13.63
C MET A 1 6.52 11.00 12.54
N LEU A 2 6.09 9.79 12.30
CA LEU A 2 5.04 9.50 11.30
C LEU A 2 3.68 9.98 11.83
N PRO A 3 2.80 10.53 10.97
CA PRO A 3 1.51 11.08 11.41
C PRO A 3 0.63 10.08 12.18
N VAL A 4 0.65 8.80 11.78
CA VAL A 4 -0.10 7.73 12.48
C VAL A 4 0.40 7.49 13.91
N ALA A 5 1.65 7.80 14.21
CA ALA A 5 2.19 7.63 15.56
C ALA A 5 1.53 8.55 16.59
N GLU A 6 1.07 9.73 16.18
CA GLU A 6 0.41 10.71 17.06
C GLU A 6 -0.98 10.23 17.51
N ILE A 7 -1.67 9.48 16.63
CA ILE A 7 -3.03 8.99 16.88
C ILE A 7 -3.07 7.54 17.37
N LEU A 8 -1.93 6.84 17.43
CA LEU A 8 -1.88 5.45 17.86
C LEU A 8 -2.51 5.20 19.25
N PRO A 9 -2.25 6.01 20.30
CA PRO A 9 -2.89 5.80 21.59
C PRO A 9 -4.43 5.87 21.53
N GLN A 10 -4.97 6.80 20.76
CA GLN A 10 -6.42 6.93 20.58
C GLN A 10 -6.99 5.75 19.77
N LEU A 11 -6.26 5.28 18.76
CA LEU A 11 -6.66 4.10 17.98
C LEU A 11 -6.75 2.85 18.86
N LEU A 12 -5.78 2.63 19.74
CA LEU A 12 -5.78 1.50 20.68
C LEU A 12 -6.99 1.54 21.61
N ILE A 13 -7.37 2.72 22.11
CA ILE A 13 -8.58 2.90 22.92
C ILE A 13 -9.83 2.55 22.10
N LEU A 14 -9.94 3.06 20.88
CA LEU A 14 -11.09 2.77 20.02
C LEU A 14 -11.21 1.28 19.69
N LEU A 15 -10.09 0.59 19.41
CA LEU A 15 -10.08 -0.85 19.15
C LEU A 15 -10.45 -1.68 20.38
N GLN A 16 -10.27 -1.17 21.60
CA GLN A 16 -10.75 -1.83 22.82
C GLN A 16 -12.25 -1.62 23.05
N GLN A 17 -12.81 -0.51 22.59
CA GLN A 17 -14.21 -0.14 22.80
C GLN A 17 -15.15 -0.57 21.65
N HIS A 18 -14.60 -0.76 20.46
CA HIS A 18 -15.35 -1.03 19.25
C HIS A 18 -14.74 -2.21 18.48
N ASN A 19 -15.58 -3.06 17.94
CA ASN A 19 -15.14 -4.15 17.06
C ASN A 19 -14.94 -3.70 15.60
N LYS A 20 -15.26 -2.43 15.27
CA LYS A 20 -15.03 -1.81 13.96
C LYS A 20 -14.49 -0.41 14.16
N VAL A 21 -13.40 -0.07 13.50
CA VAL A 21 -12.81 1.27 13.49
C VAL A 21 -12.38 1.64 12.06
N ILE A 22 -12.60 2.88 11.68
CA ILE A 22 -12.11 3.42 10.40
C ILE A 22 -10.98 4.38 10.70
N LEU A 23 -9.85 4.18 10.02
CA LEU A 23 -8.69 5.05 10.07
C LEU A 23 -8.52 5.77 8.73
N SER A 24 -8.67 7.08 8.73
CA SER A 24 -8.36 7.94 7.59
C SER A 24 -7.01 8.63 7.82
N ALA A 25 -6.06 8.37 6.93
CA ALA A 25 -4.74 8.98 6.99
C ALA A 25 -4.11 9.04 5.60
N PRO A 26 -3.46 10.14 5.21
CA PRO A 26 -2.90 10.30 3.87
C PRO A 26 -1.83 9.25 3.55
N PRO A 27 -1.46 9.10 2.27
CA PRO A 27 -0.33 8.27 1.87
C PRO A 27 0.94 8.66 2.60
N GLY A 28 1.77 7.68 2.95
CA GLY A 28 3.02 7.91 3.68
C GLY A 28 2.85 8.20 5.19
N ALA A 29 1.63 8.21 5.73
CA ALA A 29 1.38 8.42 7.15
C ALA A 29 1.87 7.26 8.05
N GLY A 30 2.18 6.08 7.47
CA GLY A 30 2.63 4.90 8.19
C GLY A 30 1.54 3.85 8.45
N LYS A 31 0.38 3.94 7.78
CA LYS A 31 -0.73 2.98 7.93
C LYS A 31 -0.30 1.53 7.72
N SER A 32 0.40 1.26 6.62
CA SER A 32 0.76 -0.10 6.19
C SER A 32 2.02 -0.65 6.86
N THR A 33 2.81 0.19 7.52
CA THR A 33 4.13 -0.19 8.07
C THR A 33 4.25 0.07 9.55
N TYR A 34 4.12 1.33 9.98
CA TYR A 34 4.26 1.71 11.38
C TYR A 34 3.16 1.09 12.24
N LEU A 35 1.92 1.23 11.80
CA LEU A 35 0.77 0.80 12.59
C LEU A 35 0.73 -0.72 12.86
N PRO A 36 0.84 -1.62 11.85
CA PRO A 36 0.83 -3.06 12.10
C PRO A 36 1.96 -3.51 13.03
N LEU A 37 3.14 -2.89 12.90
CA LEU A 37 4.28 -3.18 13.77
C LEU A 37 3.98 -2.86 15.24
N HIS A 38 3.40 -1.69 15.51
CA HIS A 38 3.08 -1.26 16.87
C HIS A 38 1.91 -2.04 17.46
N LEU A 39 0.91 -2.42 16.66
CA LEU A 39 -0.13 -3.34 17.11
C LEU A 39 0.45 -4.70 17.55
N LEU A 40 1.40 -5.25 16.81
CA LEU A 40 2.08 -6.50 17.20
C LEU A 40 2.83 -6.41 18.53
N GLN A 41 3.35 -5.22 18.85
CA GLN A 41 4.16 -4.96 20.04
C GLN A 41 3.31 -4.51 21.24
N ASP A 42 2.07 -4.10 21.02
CA ASP A 42 1.19 -3.62 22.07
C ASP A 42 0.67 -4.78 22.95
N ALA A 43 0.58 -4.51 24.25
CA ALA A 43 0.12 -5.51 25.25
C ALA A 43 -1.33 -5.98 24.99
N ALA A 44 -2.20 -5.12 24.45
CA ALA A 44 -3.58 -5.47 24.11
C ALA A 44 -3.69 -6.51 23.00
N PHE A 45 -2.64 -6.63 22.19
CA PHE A 45 -2.54 -7.59 21.10
C PHE A 45 -1.53 -8.72 21.38
N ALA A 46 -1.06 -8.86 22.61
CA ALA A 46 -0.16 -9.95 23.00
C ALA A 46 -0.82 -11.33 22.73
N GLY A 47 -0.15 -12.17 21.97
CA GLY A 47 -0.68 -13.49 21.59
C GLY A 47 -1.73 -13.49 20.48
N LYS A 48 -2.29 -12.33 20.10
CA LYS A 48 -3.29 -12.23 19.04
C LYS A 48 -2.70 -12.37 17.65
N LYS A 49 -3.52 -12.89 16.73
CA LYS A 49 -3.20 -13.04 15.31
C LYS A 49 -3.91 -11.97 14.49
N LEU A 50 -3.14 -11.27 13.70
CA LEU A 50 -3.57 -10.17 12.83
C LEU A 50 -3.52 -10.62 11.37
N LEU A 51 -4.53 -10.26 10.60
CA LEU A 51 -4.56 -10.46 9.16
C LEU A 51 -4.68 -9.10 8.47
N MET A 52 -3.76 -8.80 7.56
CA MET A 52 -3.76 -7.54 6.81
C MET A 52 -4.06 -7.81 5.35
N LEU A 53 -5.14 -7.21 4.86
CA LEU A 53 -5.52 -7.26 3.45
C LEU A 53 -4.80 -6.14 2.70
N GLU A 54 -3.99 -6.53 1.73
CA GLU A 54 -3.25 -5.63 0.83
C GLU A 54 -3.62 -5.99 -0.62
N PRO A 55 -4.19 -5.07 -1.43
CA PRO A 55 -4.65 -5.40 -2.77
C PRO A 55 -3.52 -5.79 -3.73
N ARG A 56 -2.32 -5.28 -3.52
CA ARG A 56 -1.20 -5.42 -4.45
C ARG A 56 -0.19 -6.46 -3.98
N ARG A 57 0.08 -7.48 -4.82
CA ARG A 57 1.01 -8.57 -4.51
C ARG A 57 2.42 -8.08 -4.15
N LEU A 58 2.93 -7.10 -4.90
CA LEU A 58 4.26 -6.55 -4.66
C LEU A 58 4.32 -5.82 -3.31
N ALA A 59 3.29 -5.02 -3.01
CA ALA A 59 3.22 -4.31 -1.74
C ALA A 59 3.13 -5.30 -0.56
N ALA A 60 2.30 -6.35 -0.64
CA ALA A 60 2.22 -7.37 0.40
C ALA A 60 3.58 -8.00 0.73
N LYS A 61 4.38 -8.34 -0.29
CA LYS A 61 5.75 -8.87 -0.09
C LYS A 61 6.69 -7.83 0.49
N SER A 62 6.65 -6.61 -0.03
CA SER A 62 7.55 -5.52 0.39
C SER A 62 7.27 -5.11 1.83
N ILE A 63 6.00 -5.00 2.21
CA ILE A 63 5.59 -4.70 3.59
C ILE A 63 6.03 -5.81 4.53
N ALA A 64 5.78 -7.09 4.18
CA ALA A 64 6.22 -8.23 5.00
C ALA A 64 7.75 -8.22 5.18
N GLY A 65 8.51 -8.00 4.11
CA GLY A 65 9.97 -7.88 4.16
C GLY A 65 10.44 -6.75 5.06
N TYR A 66 9.85 -5.57 4.88
CA TYR A 66 10.17 -4.40 5.70
C TYR A 66 9.88 -4.64 7.19
N LEU A 67 8.69 -5.11 7.54
CA LEU A 67 8.29 -5.34 8.92
C LEU A 67 9.15 -6.42 9.59
N SER A 68 9.46 -7.51 8.88
CA SER A 68 10.37 -8.56 9.39
C SER A 68 11.77 -7.99 9.66
N THR A 69 12.28 -7.14 8.77
CA THR A 69 13.58 -6.48 8.97
C THR A 69 13.57 -5.56 10.20
N GLN A 70 12.48 -4.82 10.43
CA GLN A 70 12.33 -3.97 11.63
C GLN A 70 12.32 -4.79 12.93
N LEU A 71 11.84 -6.04 12.88
CA LEU A 71 11.86 -6.98 14.01
C LEU A 71 13.19 -7.74 14.16
N GLY A 72 14.10 -7.61 13.18
CA GLY A 72 15.34 -8.41 13.14
C GLY A 72 15.10 -9.88 12.78
N GLU A 73 13.98 -10.19 12.10
CA GLU A 73 13.52 -11.55 11.80
C GLU A 73 13.50 -11.82 10.29
N ARG A 74 13.32 -13.09 9.94
CA ARG A 74 13.04 -13.48 8.55
C ARG A 74 11.54 -13.46 8.28
N VAL A 75 11.18 -13.20 7.02
CA VAL A 75 9.79 -13.29 6.57
C VAL A 75 9.26 -14.71 6.75
N GLY A 76 8.12 -14.81 7.44
CA GLY A 76 7.49 -16.09 7.82
C GLY A 76 7.63 -16.45 9.30
N GLU A 77 8.44 -15.71 10.07
CA GLU A 77 8.48 -15.79 11.53
C GLU A 77 7.27 -15.03 12.11
N THR A 78 7.46 -13.92 12.80
CA THR A 78 6.34 -13.11 13.35
C THR A 78 5.48 -12.49 12.26
N VAL A 79 6.09 -12.02 11.16
CA VAL A 79 5.39 -11.44 10.00
C VAL A 79 5.55 -12.34 8.79
N GLY A 80 4.44 -12.66 8.13
CA GLY A 80 4.43 -13.45 6.91
C GLY A 80 3.50 -12.85 5.86
N TYR A 81 3.50 -13.46 4.68
CA TYR A 81 2.55 -13.11 3.63
C TYR A 81 2.01 -14.35 2.92
N GLN A 82 0.85 -14.20 2.30
CA GLN A 82 0.28 -15.18 1.39
C GLN A 82 -0.39 -14.49 0.21
N ILE A 83 0.10 -14.78 -0.98
CA ILE A 83 -0.48 -14.35 -2.24
C ILE A 83 -0.91 -15.57 -3.05
N ARG A 84 -1.54 -15.39 -4.22
CA ARG A 84 -2.18 -16.47 -4.97
C ARG A 84 -1.33 -17.74 -5.17
N GLN A 85 -0.02 -17.60 -5.39
CA GLN A 85 0.89 -18.72 -5.73
C GLN A 85 2.07 -18.87 -4.78
N GLU A 86 2.14 -18.07 -3.74
CA GLU A 86 3.27 -18.06 -2.83
C GLU A 86 2.82 -17.76 -1.41
N LYS A 87 3.36 -18.54 -0.46
CA LYS A 87 3.13 -18.37 0.97
C LYS A 87 4.46 -18.43 1.70
N ARG A 88 4.68 -17.44 2.58
CA ARG A 88 5.76 -17.42 3.54
C ARG A 88 5.20 -17.11 4.91
N SER A 89 4.91 -18.14 5.68
CA SER A 89 4.41 -18.05 7.05
C SER A 89 4.70 -19.38 7.78
N SER A 90 4.70 -19.34 9.10
CA SER A 90 4.86 -20.48 9.99
C SER A 90 3.75 -20.48 11.05
N SER A 91 3.79 -21.43 11.99
CA SER A 91 2.92 -21.44 13.16
C SER A 91 3.16 -20.25 14.11
N GLN A 92 4.33 -19.62 14.02
CA GLN A 92 4.70 -18.45 14.84
C GLN A 92 4.22 -17.14 14.23
N THR A 93 3.71 -17.15 12.97
CA THR A 93 3.26 -15.93 12.28
C THR A 93 2.05 -15.35 13.00
N ARG A 94 2.22 -14.11 13.48
CA ARG A 94 1.19 -13.34 14.16
C ARG A 94 0.54 -12.30 13.25
N LEU A 95 1.28 -11.72 12.30
CA LEU A 95 0.74 -10.87 11.25
C LEU A 95 0.89 -11.57 9.90
N LEU A 96 -0.23 -11.90 9.28
CA LEU A 96 -0.27 -12.46 7.94
C LEU A 96 -0.80 -11.43 6.95
N ILE A 97 0.04 -10.99 6.01
CA ILE A 97 -0.35 -10.06 4.94
C ILE A 97 -0.85 -10.87 3.76
N VAL A 98 -2.08 -10.62 3.32
CA VAL A 98 -2.73 -11.40 2.26
C VAL A 98 -3.29 -10.52 1.16
N THR A 99 -3.36 -11.07 -0.06
CA THR A 99 -4.14 -10.44 -1.12
C THR A 99 -5.63 -10.85 -1.04
N GLU A 100 -6.50 -10.03 -1.57
CA GLU A 100 -7.96 -10.14 -1.46
C GLU A 100 -8.51 -11.53 -1.74
N GLY A 101 -8.11 -12.17 -2.84
CA GLY A 101 -8.57 -13.53 -3.17
C GLY A 101 -8.08 -14.62 -2.21
N VAL A 102 -7.06 -14.35 -1.39
CA VAL A 102 -6.61 -15.26 -0.34
C VAL A 102 -7.53 -15.18 0.87
N LEU A 103 -7.98 -13.98 1.26
CA LEU A 103 -8.94 -13.82 2.35
C LEU A 103 -10.27 -14.51 2.03
N THR A 104 -10.81 -14.29 0.83
CA THR A 104 -12.05 -14.98 0.41
C THR A 104 -11.91 -16.50 0.48
N ARG A 105 -10.77 -17.05 0.07
CA ARG A 105 -10.50 -18.49 0.20
C ARG A 105 -10.39 -18.96 1.65
N LYS A 106 -9.79 -18.16 2.53
CA LYS A 106 -9.73 -18.48 3.97
C LYS A 106 -11.12 -18.56 4.57
N LEU A 107 -12.00 -17.61 4.25
CA LEU A 107 -13.40 -17.61 4.68
C LEU A 107 -14.19 -18.83 4.17
N GLN A 108 -13.85 -19.35 2.98
CA GLN A 108 -14.45 -20.60 2.50
C GLN A 108 -13.97 -21.84 3.25
N GLN A 109 -12.76 -21.84 3.77
CA GLN A 109 -12.15 -22.95 4.51
C GLN A 109 -12.47 -22.91 6.01
N ASP A 110 -12.49 -21.73 6.57
CA ASP A 110 -12.84 -21.42 7.95
C ASP A 110 -13.78 -20.20 7.96
N PRO A 111 -15.10 -20.44 7.93
CA PRO A 111 -16.10 -19.36 7.87
C PRO A 111 -16.07 -18.42 9.06
N GLU A 112 -15.56 -18.85 10.20
CA GLU A 112 -15.48 -18.05 11.40
C GLU A 112 -14.14 -17.32 11.54
N LEU A 113 -13.14 -17.64 10.69
CA LEU A 113 -11.76 -17.15 10.84
C LEU A 113 -11.23 -17.34 12.26
N SER A 114 -11.42 -18.55 12.79
CA SER A 114 -11.30 -18.91 14.22
C SER A 114 -9.98 -18.49 14.88
N ASP A 115 -8.90 -18.40 14.10
CA ASP A 115 -7.57 -18.01 14.56
C ASP A 115 -7.16 -16.58 14.23
N ILE A 116 -8.10 -15.70 13.83
CA ILE A 116 -7.82 -14.29 13.55
C ILE A 116 -8.56 -13.41 14.56
N ASP A 117 -7.85 -12.50 15.17
CA ASP A 117 -8.41 -11.57 16.16
C ASP A 117 -8.69 -10.17 15.57
N LEU A 118 -7.85 -9.72 14.63
CA LEU A 118 -7.98 -8.41 13.99
C LEU A 118 -7.71 -8.53 12.49
N ILE A 119 -8.61 -7.95 11.68
CA ILE A 119 -8.40 -7.79 10.24
C ILE A 119 -8.18 -6.32 9.91
N LEU A 120 -7.05 -6.01 9.28
CA LEU A 120 -6.71 -4.70 8.75
C LEU A 120 -7.01 -4.69 7.25
N PHE A 121 -7.92 -3.84 6.81
CA PHE A 121 -8.17 -3.57 5.38
C PHE A 121 -7.32 -2.38 4.97
N ASP A 122 -6.22 -2.62 4.25
CA ASP A 122 -5.38 -1.54 3.75
C ASP A 122 -5.84 -1.05 2.37
N GLU A 123 -5.57 0.22 2.07
CA GLU A 123 -5.91 0.91 0.83
C GLU A 123 -7.39 0.75 0.42
N PHE A 124 -8.30 0.71 1.39
CA PHE A 124 -9.73 0.45 1.15
C PHE A 124 -10.40 1.46 0.21
N HIS A 125 -9.83 2.65 0.05
CA HIS A 125 -10.29 3.65 -0.90
C HIS A 125 -10.10 3.26 -2.39
N GLU A 126 -9.30 2.25 -2.71
CA GLU A 126 -9.19 1.72 -4.08
C GLU A 126 -10.49 1.03 -4.54
N ARG A 127 -11.39 0.67 -3.62
CA ARG A 127 -12.75 0.16 -3.88
C ARG A 127 -12.78 -0.99 -4.88
N SER A 128 -12.04 -2.04 -4.62
CA SER A 128 -12.15 -3.26 -5.40
C SER A 128 -13.39 -4.08 -5.01
N LEU A 129 -13.99 -4.76 -5.99
CA LEU A 129 -15.09 -5.70 -5.73
C LEU A 129 -14.69 -6.76 -4.69
N HIS A 130 -13.43 -7.20 -4.71
CA HIS A 130 -12.94 -8.23 -3.79
C HIS A 130 -12.75 -7.70 -2.37
N ALA A 131 -12.31 -6.45 -2.19
CA ALA A 131 -12.21 -5.83 -0.87
C ALA A 131 -13.61 -5.59 -0.27
N ASP A 132 -14.55 -5.08 -1.07
CA ASP A 132 -15.94 -4.87 -0.65
C ASP A 132 -16.62 -6.20 -0.27
N LEU A 133 -16.43 -7.26 -1.06
CA LEU A 133 -16.91 -8.60 -0.74
C LEU A 133 -16.27 -9.15 0.53
N ALA A 134 -14.95 -9.01 0.67
CA ALA A 134 -14.24 -9.47 1.86
C ALA A 134 -14.73 -8.76 3.13
N LEU A 135 -14.97 -7.45 3.06
CA LEU A 135 -15.56 -6.71 4.18
C LEU A 135 -16.97 -7.21 4.50
N ALA A 136 -17.83 -7.39 3.50
CA ALA A 136 -19.19 -7.90 3.72
C ALA A 136 -19.16 -9.27 4.41
N LEU A 137 -18.32 -10.19 3.94
CA LEU A 137 -18.17 -11.51 4.57
C LEU A 137 -17.61 -11.41 6.00
N CYS A 138 -16.67 -10.50 6.28
CA CYS A 138 -16.17 -10.30 7.65
C CYS A 138 -17.24 -9.72 8.57
N LEU A 139 -18.17 -8.90 8.05
CA LEU A 139 -19.32 -8.41 8.82
C LEU A 139 -20.31 -9.55 9.15
N GLU A 140 -20.49 -10.52 8.25
CA GLU A 140 -21.23 -11.75 8.54
C GLU A 140 -20.57 -12.59 9.65
N VAL A 141 -19.23 -12.73 9.58
CA VAL A 141 -18.46 -13.40 10.65
C VAL A 141 -18.68 -12.72 12.00
N GLN A 142 -18.72 -11.38 12.05
CA GLN A 142 -18.98 -10.65 13.29
C GLN A 142 -20.39 -10.88 13.87
N GLN A 143 -21.34 -11.44 13.12
CA GLN A 143 -22.63 -11.87 13.67
C GLN A 143 -22.50 -13.18 14.47
N LEU A 144 -21.46 -13.96 14.19
CA LEU A 144 -21.19 -15.23 14.85
C LEU A 144 -20.19 -15.10 15.99
N ARG A 145 -19.25 -14.15 15.85
CA ARG A 145 -18.21 -13.85 16.86
C ARG A 145 -17.98 -12.35 16.95
N ASP A 146 -18.40 -11.78 18.04
CA ASP A 146 -18.30 -10.34 18.34
C ASP A 146 -16.91 -9.88 18.76
N ASP A 147 -16.01 -10.85 19.04
CA ASP A 147 -14.61 -10.60 19.39
C ASP A 147 -13.70 -10.28 18.18
N LEU A 148 -14.14 -10.60 16.95
CA LEU A 148 -13.39 -10.24 15.74
C LEU A 148 -13.37 -8.72 15.54
N GLN A 149 -12.19 -8.15 15.45
CA GLN A 149 -12.01 -6.72 15.22
C GLN A 149 -11.72 -6.42 13.75
N LEU A 150 -12.26 -5.31 13.23
CA LEU A 150 -12.01 -4.82 11.88
C LEU A 150 -11.44 -3.40 11.95
N LEU A 151 -10.31 -3.17 11.31
CA LEU A 151 -9.71 -1.86 11.11
C LEU A 151 -9.66 -1.56 9.61
N ILE A 152 -10.47 -0.60 9.16
CA ILE A 152 -10.53 -0.17 7.77
C ILE A 152 -9.64 1.06 7.59
N MET A 153 -8.59 0.96 6.78
CA MET A 153 -7.62 2.02 6.54
C MET A 153 -7.80 2.62 5.16
N SER A 154 -7.88 3.94 5.09
CA SER A 154 -8.10 4.70 3.85
C SER A 154 -7.15 5.89 3.74
N ALA A 155 -6.81 6.28 2.52
CA ALA A 155 -6.05 7.50 2.24
C ALA A 155 -6.95 8.73 2.00
N THR A 156 -8.25 8.55 1.87
CA THR A 156 -9.20 9.64 1.61
C THR A 156 -10.14 9.85 2.79
N LEU A 157 -10.56 11.10 2.98
CA LEU A 157 -11.47 11.51 4.06
C LEU A 157 -12.94 11.14 3.79
N ASP A 158 -13.28 10.75 2.56
CA ASP A 158 -14.68 10.44 2.18
C ASP A 158 -15.12 9.05 2.65
N MET A 159 -15.04 8.83 3.96
CA MET A 159 -15.47 7.60 4.62
C MET A 159 -16.75 7.75 5.43
N ALA A 160 -17.40 8.93 5.38
CA ALA A 160 -18.58 9.24 6.19
C ALA A 160 -19.73 8.25 5.94
N LEU A 161 -20.01 7.95 4.66
CA LEU A 161 -21.07 6.99 4.31
C LEU A 161 -20.75 5.57 4.79
N LEU A 162 -19.50 5.15 4.73
CA LEU A 162 -19.08 3.84 5.22
C LEU A 162 -19.16 3.79 6.76
N ALA A 163 -18.73 4.85 7.43
CA ALA A 163 -18.78 4.98 8.87
C ALA A 163 -20.23 4.89 9.41
N ASP A 164 -21.15 5.59 8.75
CA ASP A 164 -22.57 5.56 9.08
C ASP A 164 -23.14 4.14 8.90
N LYS A 165 -22.89 3.51 7.73
CA LYS A 165 -23.37 2.14 7.45
C LYS A 165 -22.80 1.09 8.40
N LEU A 166 -21.56 1.23 8.83
CA LEU A 166 -20.90 0.30 9.74
C LEU A 166 -21.14 0.62 11.20
N ASN A 167 -21.70 1.77 11.51
CA ASN A 167 -21.76 2.34 12.87
C ASN A 167 -20.38 2.28 13.55
N ALA A 168 -19.35 2.75 12.83
CA ALA A 168 -17.96 2.66 13.24
C ALA A 168 -17.37 4.05 13.47
N PRO A 169 -16.63 4.28 14.58
CA PRO A 169 -15.92 5.54 14.77
C PRO A 169 -14.86 5.74 13.69
N VAL A 170 -14.69 7.01 13.28
CA VAL A 170 -13.65 7.43 12.37
C VAL A 170 -12.55 8.13 13.15
N LEU A 171 -11.33 7.69 12.98
CA LEU A 171 -10.13 8.35 13.47
C LEU A 171 -9.38 8.95 12.29
N GLU A 172 -9.07 10.23 12.35
CA GLU A 172 -8.36 10.95 11.30
C GLU A 172 -6.94 11.30 11.74
N SER A 173 -5.98 11.06 10.87
CA SER A 173 -4.61 11.52 11.04
C SER A 173 -4.35 12.69 10.10
N ALA A 174 -4.05 13.84 10.66
CA ALA A 174 -3.60 15.00 9.92
C ALA A 174 -2.21 14.75 9.37
N GLY A 175 -2.10 14.26 8.14
CA GLY A 175 -0.82 13.99 7.51
C GLY A 175 -0.04 15.24 7.17
N ARG A 176 1.25 15.08 6.97
CA ARG A 176 2.08 16.12 6.35
C ARG A 176 1.88 16.06 4.84
N SER A 177 1.22 17.05 4.26
CA SER A 177 1.23 17.25 2.82
C SER A 177 2.40 18.17 2.45
N TYR A 178 3.15 17.75 1.44
CA TYR A 178 4.09 18.67 0.79
C TYR A 178 3.31 19.52 -0.21
N PRO A 179 3.70 20.79 -0.43
CA PRO A 179 3.07 21.61 -1.45
C PRO A 179 3.25 20.95 -2.82
N VAL A 180 2.15 20.83 -3.57
CA VAL A 180 2.13 20.28 -4.92
C VAL A 180 1.74 21.40 -5.88
N GLU A 181 2.63 21.72 -6.82
CA GLU A 181 2.33 22.63 -7.91
C GLU A 181 1.74 21.86 -9.09
N LEU A 182 0.55 22.27 -9.53
CA LEU A 182 -0.11 21.68 -10.69
C LEU A 182 0.14 22.56 -11.92
N ALA A 183 0.66 21.94 -12.98
CA ALA A 183 0.83 22.58 -14.29
C ALA A 183 0.14 21.71 -15.35
N TYR A 184 -0.62 22.37 -16.22
CA TYR A 184 -1.31 21.73 -17.35
C TYR A 184 -0.65 22.16 -18.65
N VAL A 185 -0.46 21.21 -19.54
CA VAL A 185 0.07 21.45 -20.88
C VAL A 185 -1.04 21.14 -21.89
N THR A 186 -1.25 22.03 -22.84
CA THR A 186 -2.22 21.79 -23.92
C THR A 186 -1.74 20.62 -24.78
N PRO A 187 -2.59 19.61 -25.02
CA PRO A 187 -2.24 18.52 -25.92
C PRO A 187 -1.90 19.03 -27.31
N GLU A 188 -0.80 18.58 -27.87
CA GLU A 188 -0.44 18.85 -29.25
C GLU A 188 -1.07 17.78 -30.17
N ASN A 189 -1.33 18.12 -31.41
CA ASN A 189 -1.80 17.16 -32.42
C ASN A 189 -0.61 16.31 -32.95
N GLN A 190 0.09 15.62 -32.03
CA GLN A 190 1.25 14.78 -32.27
C GLN A 190 1.14 13.49 -31.45
N PRO A 191 1.89 12.42 -31.78
CA PRO A 191 1.96 11.22 -30.96
C PRO A 191 2.37 11.52 -29.51
N LEU A 192 1.85 10.76 -28.55
CA LEU A 192 2.04 11.01 -27.12
C LEU A 192 3.51 10.91 -26.70
N ALA A 193 4.22 9.86 -27.13
CA ALA A 193 5.58 9.58 -26.68
C ALA A 193 6.59 10.71 -26.94
N PRO A 194 6.64 11.38 -28.12
CA PRO A 194 7.47 12.57 -28.32
C PRO A 194 7.13 13.74 -27.41
N GLN A 195 5.85 13.97 -27.13
CA GLN A 195 5.43 15.03 -26.21
C GLN A 195 5.94 14.76 -24.80
N ILE A 196 5.73 13.53 -24.30
CA ILE A 196 6.18 13.12 -22.98
C ILE A 196 7.71 13.18 -22.87
N ALA A 197 8.47 12.71 -23.86
CA ALA A 197 9.92 12.78 -23.84
C ALA A 197 10.43 14.24 -23.70
N ARG A 198 9.80 15.19 -24.41
CA ARG A 198 10.11 16.62 -24.26
C ARG A 198 9.74 17.15 -22.85
N MET A 199 8.59 16.74 -22.32
CA MET A 199 8.17 17.16 -20.96
C MET A 199 9.12 16.63 -19.89
N VAL A 200 9.57 15.37 -20.02
CA VAL A 200 10.56 14.79 -19.13
C VAL A 200 11.87 15.58 -19.16
N GLN A 201 12.36 15.90 -20.34
CA GLN A 201 13.58 16.70 -20.50
C GLN A 201 13.41 18.11 -19.88
N GLN A 202 12.27 18.77 -20.10
CA GLN A 202 11.97 20.05 -19.47
C GLN A 202 11.93 19.95 -17.94
N ALA A 203 11.30 18.89 -17.40
CA ALA A 203 11.26 18.65 -15.96
C ALA A 203 12.66 18.42 -15.37
N LEU A 204 13.49 17.64 -16.05
CA LEU A 204 14.88 17.39 -15.65
C LEU A 204 15.72 18.67 -15.64
N ASN A 205 15.46 19.59 -16.58
CA ASN A 205 16.17 20.87 -16.66
C ASN A 205 15.70 21.91 -15.62
N ARG A 206 14.44 21.81 -15.19
CA ARG A 206 13.85 22.78 -14.24
C ARG A 206 13.96 22.37 -12.78
N HIS A 207 14.00 21.07 -12.53
CA HIS A 207 13.95 20.50 -11.18
C HIS A 207 15.11 19.55 -10.94
N SER A 208 15.57 19.47 -9.72
CA SER A 208 16.69 18.60 -9.30
C SER A 208 16.24 17.18 -8.89
N GLY A 209 14.94 16.94 -8.74
CA GLY A 209 14.38 15.67 -8.28
C GLY A 209 14.28 14.60 -9.38
N SER A 210 13.85 13.42 -9.00
CA SER A 210 13.48 12.34 -9.92
C SER A 210 12.12 12.60 -10.56
N VAL A 211 11.85 11.98 -11.71
CA VAL A 211 10.61 12.14 -12.47
C VAL A 211 9.88 10.80 -12.54
N LEU A 212 8.61 10.79 -12.16
CA LEU A 212 7.71 9.65 -12.36
C LEU A 212 6.70 10.01 -13.45
N VAL A 213 6.60 9.17 -14.47
CA VAL A 213 5.73 9.36 -15.62
C VAL A 213 4.71 8.24 -15.69
N PHE A 214 3.43 8.59 -15.63
CA PHE A 214 2.34 7.64 -15.86
C PHE A 214 1.92 7.65 -17.32
N LEU A 215 1.92 6.49 -17.96
CA LEU A 215 1.60 6.30 -19.37
C LEU A 215 0.45 5.28 -19.52
N PRO A 216 -0.39 5.40 -20.56
CA PRO A 216 -1.59 4.60 -20.68
C PRO A 216 -1.32 3.12 -20.99
N GLY A 217 -0.12 2.78 -21.47
CA GLY A 217 0.18 1.39 -21.82
C GLY A 217 1.63 1.10 -22.14
N GLN A 218 1.89 -0.20 -22.36
CA GLN A 218 3.24 -0.71 -22.60
C GLN A 218 3.88 -0.15 -23.89
N SER A 219 3.06 0.09 -24.92
CA SER A 219 3.52 0.67 -26.19
C SER A 219 4.10 2.06 -26.00
N GLU A 220 3.37 2.92 -25.29
CA GLU A 220 3.75 4.30 -25.00
C GLU A 220 4.97 4.36 -24.08
N ILE A 221 5.08 3.43 -23.13
CA ILE A 221 6.25 3.30 -22.26
C ILE A 221 7.49 2.97 -23.09
N GLN A 222 7.42 1.98 -23.98
CA GLN A 222 8.56 1.58 -24.79
C GLN A 222 8.98 2.66 -25.80
N GLN A 223 8.01 3.30 -26.46
CA GLN A 223 8.29 4.40 -27.40
C GLN A 223 8.94 5.60 -26.68
N THR A 224 8.41 5.97 -25.51
CA THR A 224 8.97 7.05 -24.69
C THR A 224 10.38 6.71 -24.21
N LEU A 225 10.61 5.47 -23.76
CA LEU A 225 11.93 5.01 -23.34
C LEU A 225 12.95 5.11 -24.48
N GLN A 226 12.60 4.62 -25.66
CA GLN A 226 13.49 4.69 -26.84
C GLN A 226 13.85 6.14 -27.19
N LEU A 227 12.88 7.05 -27.15
CA LEU A 227 13.13 8.45 -27.43
C LEU A 227 14.04 9.11 -26.37
N LEU A 228 13.84 8.79 -25.08
CA LEU A 228 14.69 9.30 -24.01
C LEU A 228 16.11 8.72 -24.07
N GLN A 229 16.29 7.46 -24.49
CA GLN A 229 17.60 6.84 -24.69
C GLN A 229 18.40 7.45 -25.84
N GLN A 230 17.69 8.03 -26.83
CA GLN A 230 18.31 8.73 -27.96
C GLN A 230 18.68 10.19 -27.65
N GLN A 231 18.20 10.71 -26.53
CA GLN A 231 18.52 12.05 -26.07
C GLN A 231 19.81 12.06 -25.24
N ASP A 232 20.54 13.15 -25.29
CA ASP A 232 21.71 13.37 -24.45
C ASP A 232 21.27 13.82 -23.04
N LEU A 233 20.87 12.85 -22.24
CA LEU A 233 20.52 13.07 -20.85
C LEU A 233 21.77 13.21 -20.00
N ALA A 234 21.69 13.99 -18.93
CA ALA A 234 22.79 14.14 -18.00
C ALA A 234 23.22 12.79 -17.41
N ALA A 235 24.52 12.62 -17.19
CA ALA A 235 25.10 11.32 -16.75
C ALA A 235 24.61 10.83 -15.38
N ASP A 236 23.99 11.71 -14.59
CA ASP A 236 23.39 11.42 -13.31
C ASP A 236 21.95 10.87 -13.42
N VAL A 237 21.35 10.86 -14.62
CA VAL A 237 19.97 10.42 -14.88
C VAL A 237 19.89 8.94 -15.28
N GLN A 238 19.18 8.14 -14.51
CA GLN A 238 18.89 6.74 -14.81
C GLN A 238 17.46 6.57 -15.31
N LEU A 239 17.29 5.83 -16.41
CA LEU A 239 15.97 5.48 -16.95
C LEU A 239 15.52 4.12 -16.43
N HIS A 240 14.34 4.05 -15.87
CA HIS A 240 13.71 2.82 -15.40
C HIS A 240 12.30 2.69 -15.97
N VAL A 241 11.88 1.45 -16.20
CA VAL A 241 10.49 1.11 -16.48
C VAL A 241 9.90 0.44 -15.26
N LEU A 242 8.63 0.68 -14.96
CA LEU A 242 7.90 0.02 -13.89
C LEU A 242 6.58 -0.53 -14.43
N GLN A 243 6.54 -1.83 -14.64
CA GLN A 243 5.38 -2.54 -15.19
C GLN A 243 5.14 -3.84 -14.44
N GLY A 244 3.87 -4.25 -14.33
CA GLY A 244 3.49 -5.51 -13.68
C GLY A 244 4.03 -6.78 -14.35
N SER A 245 4.45 -6.71 -15.62
CA SER A 245 5.05 -7.82 -16.37
C SER A 245 6.55 -8.03 -16.11
N GLN A 246 7.21 -7.09 -15.43
CA GLN A 246 8.63 -7.17 -15.11
C GLN A 246 8.89 -8.12 -13.94
N THR A 247 10.15 -8.57 -13.82
CA THR A 247 10.60 -9.34 -12.66
C THR A 247 10.53 -8.50 -11.38
N LEU A 248 10.38 -9.16 -10.25
CA LEU A 248 10.35 -8.49 -8.94
C LEU A 248 11.60 -7.63 -8.71
N GLU A 249 12.76 -8.13 -9.11
CA GLU A 249 14.03 -7.42 -8.98
C GLU A 249 14.05 -6.11 -9.78
N GLN A 250 13.59 -6.15 -11.03
CA GLN A 250 13.47 -4.95 -11.88
C GLN A 250 12.50 -3.93 -11.29
N GLN A 251 11.36 -4.39 -10.77
CA GLN A 251 10.39 -3.51 -10.10
C GLN A 251 11.01 -2.89 -8.84
N GLN A 252 11.73 -3.66 -8.04
CA GLN A 252 12.41 -3.15 -6.84
C GLN A 252 13.49 -2.12 -7.18
N GLN A 253 14.27 -2.34 -8.23
CA GLN A 253 15.26 -1.38 -8.72
C GLN A 253 14.62 -0.06 -9.18
N ALA A 254 13.48 -0.13 -9.86
CA ALA A 254 12.75 1.06 -10.29
C ALA A 254 12.21 1.88 -9.09
N ILE A 255 11.73 1.20 -8.04
CA ILE A 255 11.14 1.83 -6.85
C ILE A 255 12.20 2.30 -5.84
N ALA A 256 13.35 1.62 -5.76
CA ALA A 256 14.40 1.97 -4.79
C ALA A 256 14.83 3.44 -4.93
N PRO A 257 15.19 4.13 -3.83
CA PRO A 257 15.75 5.48 -3.92
C PRO A 257 16.95 5.52 -4.86
N PRO A 258 17.16 6.63 -5.59
CA PRO A 258 18.37 6.80 -6.38
C PRO A 258 19.59 6.87 -5.48
N SER A 259 20.76 6.47 -5.99
CA SER A 259 22.04 6.66 -5.30
C SER A 259 22.33 8.15 -5.09
N ALA A 260 23.18 8.46 -4.12
CA ALA A 260 23.56 9.85 -3.85
C ALA A 260 24.13 10.52 -5.11
N GLY A 261 23.62 11.69 -5.45
CA GLY A 261 24.01 12.44 -6.65
C GLY A 261 23.40 11.92 -7.95
N GLN A 262 22.52 10.92 -7.91
CA GLN A 262 21.81 10.41 -9.08
C GLN A 262 20.32 10.74 -9.03
N ARG A 263 19.69 10.74 -10.20
CA ARG A 263 18.28 11.01 -10.42
C ARG A 263 17.67 9.87 -11.25
N LYS A 264 16.38 9.65 -11.08
CA LYS A 264 15.65 8.63 -11.87
C LYS A 264 14.55 9.26 -12.69
N VAL A 265 14.35 8.73 -13.88
CA VAL A 265 13.10 8.83 -14.62
C VAL A 265 12.48 7.45 -14.62
N VAL A 266 11.30 7.32 -14.04
CA VAL A 266 10.55 6.07 -13.98
C VAL A 266 9.33 6.19 -14.88
N LEU A 267 9.23 5.34 -15.90
CA LEU A 267 8.10 5.23 -16.82
C LEU A 267 7.19 4.08 -16.37
N SER A 268 5.93 4.37 -16.06
CA SER A 268 4.98 3.41 -15.52
C SER A 268 3.64 3.42 -16.27
#